data_b50f69fdfcd84daf6e0896affbf5ec2b
#
_entry.id   b50f69fdfcd84daf6e0896affbf5ec2b
#
_cell.length_a   1.000
_cell.length_b   1.000
_cell.length_c   1.000
_cell.angle_alpha   90.00
_cell.angle_beta   90.00
_cell.angle_gamma   90.00
#
_symmetry.space_group_name_H-M   'P 1'
#
loop_
_entity.id
_entity.type
_entity.pdbx_description
1 polymer ?
#
loop_
_entity_poly.entity_id
_entity_poly.type
_entity_poly.pdbx_seq_one_letter_code
_entity_poly.pdbx_strand_id
1 'polypeptide(L)'
;VRHRSERPQQAIGRLLRDLYVLAGGVAAVLLAPQLLAAQTAPTENPPAAQPPNAAAEPPQLGEKWVRLLRDADDQPVALQTAVVRYTGAWKGRPVNVDLVGAVHVGDAAYYADLNRRFTAYDALLYELVAPQGTVIEKGTRADTRHPLGAIQGGMKSILELEHQLEKVDYTRPNFVHADMSPEEFFKTMEDRNEGVVQMFMRMMGQSIAAQSEQQAQGESADAEILVALFAKDRARRLKIVMAKQFHQMEGLLSSFGGEDGSTIITERNKKALAVLRQQLDQGTRNIGVFYGAGHLADMHERLVKDFKLQPEQITWLTAWDLKKP
;
A
#
# COMPACT_ATOMS: atom_id res chain seq x y z
N VAL A 1 -3.81 10.83 -45.60
CA VAL A 1 -3.47 10.77 -44.16
C VAL A 1 -4.50 9.86 -43.50
N ARG A 2 -4.14 8.58 -43.23
CA ARG A 2 -5.02 7.62 -42.57
C ARG A 2 -4.82 7.78 -41.06
N HIS A 3 -5.78 8.41 -40.34
CA HIS A 3 -5.90 8.31 -38.93
C HIS A 3 -6.17 6.82 -38.55
N ARG A 4 -5.18 6.15 -37.99
CA ARG A 4 -5.38 4.87 -37.29
C ARG A 4 -6.16 5.19 -36.00
N SER A 5 -7.45 4.90 -35.99
CA SER A 5 -8.23 4.86 -34.74
C SER A 5 -7.63 3.77 -33.85
N GLU A 6 -7.06 4.14 -32.73
CA GLU A 6 -6.62 3.19 -31.70
C GLU A 6 -7.83 2.36 -31.25
N ARG A 7 -7.64 1.04 -31.11
CA ARG A 7 -8.71 0.15 -30.66
C ARG A 7 -9.08 0.54 -29.23
N PRO A 8 -10.37 0.60 -28.85
CA PRO A 8 -10.84 1.00 -27.52
C PRO A 8 -10.13 0.25 -26.37
N GLN A 9 -9.80 -1.03 -26.57
CA GLN A 9 -9.07 -1.86 -25.61
C GLN A 9 -7.65 -1.36 -25.29
N GLN A 10 -6.97 -0.70 -26.24
CA GLN A 10 -5.63 -0.14 -25.99
C GLN A 10 -5.70 1.18 -25.21
N ALA A 11 -6.73 1.97 -25.41
CA ALA A 11 -6.97 3.20 -24.65
C ALA A 11 -7.36 2.89 -23.21
N ILE A 12 -8.22 1.90 -22.99
CA ILE A 12 -8.63 1.40 -21.66
C ILE A 12 -7.41 0.82 -20.92
N GLY A 13 -6.58 0.01 -21.58
CA GLY A 13 -5.37 -0.54 -20.97
C GLY A 13 -4.35 0.53 -20.54
N ARG A 14 -4.30 1.69 -21.24
CA ARG A 14 -3.47 2.85 -20.82
C ARG A 14 -4.07 3.55 -19.60
N LEU A 15 -5.38 3.81 -19.61
CA LEU A 15 -6.08 4.45 -18.52
C LEU A 15 -5.98 3.64 -17.21
N LEU A 16 -6.04 2.30 -17.32
CA LEU A 16 -5.89 1.36 -16.21
C LEU A 16 -4.50 1.36 -15.60
N ARG A 17 -3.50 1.40 -16.48
CA ARG A 17 -2.11 1.52 -16.07
C ARG A 17 -1.87 2.84 -15.33
N ASP A 18 -2.50 3.91 -15.78
CA ASP A 18 -2.41 5.25 -15.18
C ASP A 18 -3.13 5.31 -13.82
N LEU A 19 -4.22 4.56 -13.63
CA LEU A 19 -4.92 4.44 -12.34
C LEU A 19 -4.15 3.61 -11.30
N TYR A 20 -3.51 2.51 -11.73
CA TYR A 20 -2.64 1.74 -10.86
C TYR A 20 -1.41 2.57 -10.42
N VAL A 21 -0.92 3.39 -11.34
CA VAL A 21 0.13 4.39 -11.12
C VAL A 21 -0.37 5.49 -10.18
N LEU A 22 -1.63 5.90 -10.23
CA LEU A 22 -2.24 6.87 -9.29
C LEU A 22 -2.32 6.30 -7.86
N ALA A 23 -2.69 5.04 -7.68
CA ALA A 23 -2.71 4.40 -6.37
C ALA A 23 -1.30 4.26 -5.76
N GLY A 24 -0.27 3.98 -6.60
CA GLY A 24 1.14 4.00 -6.18
C GLY A 24 1.75 5.40 -6.13
N GLY A 25 1.21 6.35 -6.90
CA GLY A 25 1.68 7.73 -7.02
C GLY A 25 1.20 8.66 -5.91
N VAL A 26 0.22 8.25 -5.09
CA VAL A 26 -0.18 8.98 -3.88
C VAL A 26 1.04 9.25 -2.98
N ALA A 27 1.96 8.30 -2.87
CA ALA A 27 3.21 8.50 -2.14
C ALA A 27 4.14 9.55 -2.79
N ALA A 28 4.17 9.64 -4.12
CA ALA A 28 5.05 10.57 -4.84
C ALA A 28 4.49 12.00 -4.92
N VAL A 29 3.15 12.14 -4.97
CA VAL A 29 2.47 13.46 -4.99
C VAL A 29 2.55 14.15 -3.63
N LEU A 30 2.64 13.40 -2.53
CA LEU A 30 2.83 13.95 -1.18
C LEU A 30 4.26 14.47 -0.93
N LEU A 31 5.22 14.13 -1.79
CA LEU A 31 6.60 14.66 -1.75
C LEU A 31 6.77 15.97 -2.53
N ALA A 32 5.91 16.27 -3.49
CA ALA A 32 6.06 17.43 -4.37
C ALA A 32 5.81 18.82 -3.72
N PRO A 33 4.88 19.00 -2.76
CA PRO A 33 4.68 20.30 -2.11
C PRO A 33 5.80 20.71 -1.16
N GLN A 34 6.61 19.77 -0.68
CA GLN A 34 7.63 20.01 0.34
C GLN A 34 8.84 20.80 -0.20
N LEU A 35 9.08 20.75 -1.50
CA LEU A 35 10.22 21.45 -2.14
C LEU A 35 9.99 22.97 -2.34
N LEU A 36 8.76 23.48 -2.19
CA LEU A 36 8.41 24.88 -2.45
C LEU A 36 8.30 25.76 -1.19
N ALA A 37 8.26 25.17 0.01
CA ALA A 37 7.96 25.90 1.27
C ALA A 37 9.22 26.33 2.06
N ALA A 38 10.43 26.09 1.58
CA ALA A 38 11.68 26.24 2.34
C ALA A 38 12.18 27.69 2.51
N GLN A 39 11.35 28.73 2.38
CA GLN A 39 11.87 30.11 2.35
C GLN A 39 11.53 31.04 3.53
N THR A 40 10.79 30.64 4.55
CA THR A 40 10.60 31.52 5.74
C THR A 40 10.29 30.74 7.02
N ALA A 41 11.25 30.61 7.93
CA ALA A 41 10.95 30.24 9.32
C ALA A 41 11.81 31.05 10.32
N PRO A 42 11.22 31.60 11.39
CA PRO A 42 11.94 32.17 12.53
C PRO A 42 12.37 31.10 13.52
N THR A 43 13.54 31.30 14.11
CA THR A 43 14.14 30.44 15.14
C THR A 43 13.44 30.60 16.49
N GLU A 44 12.90 29.52 17.06
CA GLU A 44 12.50 29.43 18.47
C GLU A 44 13.15 28.21 19.18
N ASN A 45 13.33 28.34 20.50
CA ASN A 45 14.10 27.49 21.38
C ASN A 45 13.49 26.09 21.61
N PRO A 46 14.30 25.05 21.92
CA PRO A 46 13.81 23.67 22.06
C PRO A 46 13.08 23.42 23.39
N PRO A 47 12.00 22.64 23.39
CA PRO A 47 11.33 22.18 24.62
C PRO A 47 12.02 20.95 25.23
N ALA A 48 11.82 20.78 26.54
CA ALA A 48 12.47 19.81 27.40
C ALA A 48 12.20 18.34 27.04
N ALA A 49 13.21 17.49 27.27
CA ALA A 49 13.17 16.05 27.02
C ALA A 49 12.06 15.31 27.79
N GLN A 50 11.28 14.48 27.10
CA GLN A 50 10.33 13.54 27.69
C GLN A 50 11.04 12.30 28.24
N PRO A 51 10.50 11.65 29.32
CA PRO A 51 11.12 10.46 29.91
C PRO A 51 11.05 9.23 28.99
N PRO A 52 11.95 8.24 29.15
CA PRO A 52 12.03 7.07 28.28
C PRO A 52 10.76 6.24 28.34
N ASN A 53 10.28 5.88 27.15
CA ASN A 53 9.05 5.20 26.86
C ASN A 53 8.97 3.82 27.58
N ALA A 54 7.89 3.59 28.29
CA ALA A 54 7.54 2.27 28.83
C ALA A 54 7.49 1.26 27.68
N ALA A 55 7.95 0.04 27.94
CA ALA A 55 7.94 -1.07 26.97
C ALA A 55 6.57 -1.13 26.28
N ALA A 56 6.56 -0.87 24.97
CA ALA A 56 5.35 -0.89 24.18
C ALA A 56 4.72 -2.29 24.27
N GLU A 57 3.44 -2.36 24.65
CA GLU A 57 2.68 -3.60 24.59
C GLU A 57 2.81 -4.23 23.19
N PRO A 58 2.88 -5.58 23.09
CA PRO A 58 2.92 -6.23 21.78
C PRO A 58 1.70 -5.78 20.96
N PRO A 59 1.87 -5.40 19.69
CA PRO A 59 0.77 -4.91 18.87
C PRO A 59 -0.33 -5.96 18.80
N GLN A 60 -1.57 -5.55 19.11
CA GLN A 60 -2.72 -6.43 19.00
C GLN A 60 -2.88 -6.89 17.56
N LEU A 61 -3.31 -8.15 17.38
CA LEU A 61 -3.49 -8.76 16.06
C LEU A 61 -4.53 -7.98 15.26
N GLY A 62 -4.14 -7.45 14.07
CA GLY A 62 -5.02 -6.69 13.20
C GLY A 62 -5.04 -5.17 13.41
N GLU A 63 -4.22 -4.62 14.32
CA GLU A 63 -4.15 -3.17 14.53
C GLU A 63 -3.11 -2.47 13.65
N LYS A 64 -2.02 -3.15 13.31
CA LYS A 64 -0.94 -2.60 12.47
C LYS A 64 -0.62 -3.52 11.31
N TRP A 65 -0.46 -2.94 10.14
CA TRP A 65 -0.23 -3.65 8.88
C TRP A 65 1.13 -3.35 8.27
N VAL A 66 1.73 -2.23 8.67
CA VAL A 66 3.11 -1.83 8.34
C VAL A 66 3.81 -1.44 9.63
N ARG A 67 5.07 -1.80 9.77
CA ARG A 67 5.90 -1.32 10.88
C ARG A 67 7.32 -1.00 10.43
N LEU A 68 7.89 -0.03 11.12
CA LEU A 68 9.32 0.28 11.03
C LEU A 68 10.03 -0.45 12.17
N LEU A 69 10.74 -1.53 11.82
CA LEU A 69 11.57 -2.26 12.79
C LEU A 69 12.81 -1.43 13.11
N ARG A 70 13.13 -1.30 14.40
CA ARG A 70 14.30 -0.59 14.91
C ARG A 70 15.22 -1.55 15.66
N ASP A 71 16.51 -1.25 15.70
CA ASP A 71 17.47 -1.98 16.51
C ASP A 71 17.54 -1.43 17.96
N ALA A 72 18.51 -1.93 18.75
CA ALA A 72 18.71 -1.52 20.13
C ALA A 72 19.12 -0.03 20.30
N ASP A 73 19.68 0.56 19.25
CA ASP A 73 20.09 1.98 19.21
C ASP A 73 18.98 2.87 18.58
N ASP A 74 17.75 2.35 18.49
CA ASP A 74 16.58 3.00 17.89
C ASP A 74 16.76 3.36 16.40
N GLN A 75 17.69 2.70 15.70
CA GLN A 75 17.89 2.96 14.27
C GLN A 75 16.95 2.09 13.43
N PRO A 76 16.32 2.66 12.39
CA PRO A 76 15.49 1.90 11.48
C PRO A 76 16.29 0.85 10.72
N VAL A 77 15.88 -0.42 10.82
CA VAL A 77 16.57 -1.56 10.20
C VAL A 77 15.73 -2.29 9.16
N ALA A 78 14.41 -2.16 9.19
CA ALA A 78 13.53 -2.72 8.17
C ALA A 78 12.16 -2.02 8.15
N LEU A 79 11.57 -1.89 6.95
CA LEU A 79 10.14 -1.68 6.78
C LEU A 79 9.50 -3.06 6.56
N GLN A 80 8.49 -3.38 7.37
CA GLN A 80 7.83 -4.70 7.33
C GLN A 80 6.34 -4.55 7.09
N THR A 81 5.77 -5.52 6.35
CA THR A 81 4.31 -5.67 6.18
C THR A 81 3.82 -6.90 6.92
N ALA A 82 2.57 -6.86 7.38
CA ALA A 82 1.94 -7.94 8.11
C ALA A 82 1.29 -8.97 7.18
N VAL A 83 1.37 -10.24 7.58
CA VAL A 83 0.47 -11.30 7.16
C VAL A 83 -0.27 -11.76 8.41
N VAL A 84 -1.59 -11.57 8.46
CA VAL A 84 -2.42 -11.97 9.59
C VAL A 84 -3.30 -13.13 9.18
N ARG A 85 -3.18 -14.24 9.90
CA ARG A 85 -4.04 -15.41 9.74
C ARG A 85 -5.30 -15.26 10.57
N TYR A 86 -6.41 -15.51 9.92
CA TYR A 86 -7.73 -15.64 10.53
C TYR A 86 -8.21 -17.07 10.42
N THR A 87 -8.80 -17.57 11.51
CA THR A 87 -9.38 -18.91 11.57
C THR A 87 -10.83 -18.84 12.02
N GLY A 88 -11.59 -19.84 11.64
CA GLY A 88 -12.99 -19.98 12.01
C GLY A 88 -13.68 -21.09 11.25
N ALA A 89 -15.02 -21.02 11.16
CA ALA A 89 -15.83 -21.97 10.44
C ALA A 89 -16.76 -21.26 9.46
N TRP A 90 -16.81 -21.75 8.22
CA TRP A 90 -17.78 -21.33 7.22
C TRP A 90 -18.72 -22.48 6.89
N LYS A 91 -20.03 -22.29 7.14
CA LYS A 91 -21.05 -23.35 6.97
C LYS A 91 -20.64 -24.67 7.67
N GLY A 92 -20.11 -24.56 8.90
CA GLY A 92 -19.68 -25.70 9.71
C GLY A 92 -18.35 -26.36 9.32
N ARG A 93 -17.61 -25.80 8.36
CA ARG A 93 -16.29 -26.30 7.93
C ARG A 93 -15.18 -25.35 8.35
N PRO A 94 -14.06 -25.85 8.90
CA PRO A 94 -12.93 -25.01 9.27
C PRO A 94 -12.33 -24.34 8.04
N VAL A 95 -12.00 -23.04 8.17
CA VAL A 95 -11.40 -22.22 7.13
C VAL A 95 -10.28 -21.36 7.68
N ASN A 96 -9.29 -21.08 6.85
CA ASN A 96 -8.21 -20.14 7.10
C ASN A 96 -8.23 -19.05 6.04
N VAL A 97 -8.14 -17.80 6.49
CA VAL A 97 -7.99 -16.64 5.62
C VAL A 97 -6.79 -15.84 6.07
N ASP A 98 -5.82 -15.64 5.20
CA ASP A 98 -4.65 -14.81 5.49
C ASP A 98 -4.83 -13.44 4.80
N LEU A 99 -4.88 -12.34 5.57
CA LEU A 99 -4.70 -11.00 5.02
C LEU A 99 -3.21 -10.75 4.81
N VAL A 100 -2.80 -10.55 3.57
CA VAL A 100 -1.40 -10.36 3.17
C VAL A 100 -1.20 -8.91 2.74
N GLY A 101 -0.55 -8.12 3.60
CA GLY A 101 -0.26 -6.71 3.34
C GLY A 101 0.82 -6.55 2.29
N ALA A 102 0.53 -5.71 1.30
CA ALA A 102 1.45 -5.38 0.22
C ALA A 102 1.95 -3.94 0.29
N VAL A 103 3.17 -3.75 -0.20
CA VAL A 103 3.69 -2.48 -0.69
C VAL A 103 4.00 -2.61 -2.18
N HIS A 104 3.71 -1.56 -2.96
CA HIS A 104 3.87 -1.60 -4.42
C HIS A 104 5.33 -1.63 -4.90
N VAL A 105 6.25 -1.19 -4.06
CA VAL A 105 7.69 -1.24 -4.28
C VAL A 105 8.38 -1.88 -3.08
N GLY A 106 9.28 -2.82 -3.32
CA GLY A 106 9.95 -3.57 -2.26
C GLY A 106 11.21 -4.26 -2.75
N ASP A 107 11.96 -4.83 -1.83
CA ASP A 107 13.16 -5.60 -2.17
C ASP A 107 12.79 -6.85 -2.99
N ALA A 108 13.68 -7.27 -3.88
CA ALA A 108 13.46 -8.49 -4.68
C ALA A 108 13.21 -9.74 -3.80
N ALA A 109 13.87 -9.82 -2.65
CA ALA A 109 13.69 -10.90 -1.67
C ALA A 109 12.28 -10.93 -1.07
N TYR A 110 11.66 -9.77 -0.84
CA TYR A 110 10.28 -9.65 -0.37
C TYR A 110 9.29 -10.31 -1.34
N TYR A 111 9.39 -9.96 -2.63
CA TYR A 111 8.51 -10.55 -3.63
C TYR A 111 8.79 -12.03 -3.88
N ALA A 112 10.05 -12.48 -3.73
CA ALA A 112 10.39 -13.90 -3.77
C ALA A 112 9.72 -14.67 -2.61
N ASP A 113 9.69 -14.10 -1.40
CA ASP A 113 8.99 -14.67 -0.25
C ASP A 113 7.47 -14.71 -0.46
N LEU A 114 6.88 -13.62 -0.93
CA LEU A 114 5.46 -13.57 -1.30
C LEU A 114 5.09 -14.65 -2.32
N ASN A 115 5.83 -14.75 -3.44
CA ASN A 115 5.57 -15.74 -4.47
C ASN A 115 5.64 -17.19 -3.94
N ARG A 116 6.55 -17.46 -3.00
CA ARG A 116 6.64 -18.77 -2.34
C ARG A 116 5.41 -19.03 -1.45
N ARG A 117 4.98 -18.04 -0.65
CA ARG A 117 3.80 -18.15 0.22
C ARG A 117 2.52 -18.34 -0.59
N PHE A 118 2.38 -17.66 -1.71
CA PHE A 118 1.21 -17.71 -2.57
C PHE A 118 0.91 -19.10 -3.12
N THR A 119 1.94 -19.98 -3.20
CA THR A 119 1.73 -21.38 -3.63
C THR A 119 0.99 -22.23 -2.60
N ALA A 120 0.93 -21.81 -1.34
CA ALA A 120 0.30 -22.57 -0.27
C ALA A 120 -1.21 -22.33 -0.16
N TYR A 121 -1.76 -21.31 -0.86
CA TYR A 121 -3.19 -21.02 -0.85
C TYR A 121 -3.95 -21.82 -1.91
N ASP A 122 -5.14 -22.29 -1.56
CA ASP A 122 -6.07 -22.88 -2.51
C ASP A 122 -6.58 -21.82 -3.50
N ALA A 123 -6.80 -20.58 -3.00
CA ALA A 123 -7.08 -19.39 -3.79
C ALA A 123 -6.35 -18.18 -3.20
N LEU A 124 -5.79 -17.33 -4.06
CA LEU A 124 -5.21 -16.04 -3.71
C LEU A 124 -6.01 -14.92 -4.38
N LEU A 125 -6.77 -14.20 -3.59
CA LEU A 125 -7.52 -13.03 -4.01
C LEU A 125 -6.56 -11.85 -4.10
N TYR A 126 -6.52 -11.17 -5.26
CA TYR A 126 -5.57 -10.08 -5.44
C TYR A 126 -6.21 -8.77 -5.90
N GLU A 127 -5.58 -7.68 -5.50
CA GLU A 127 -5.91 -6.31 -5.82
C GLU A 127 -5.45 -5.95 -7.24
N LEU A 128 -6.38 -5.52 -8.07
CA LEU A 128 -6.09 -4.90 -9.36
C LEU A 128 -7.35 -4.27 -9.95
N VAL A 129 -7.42 -2.96 -10.06
CA VAL A 129 -8.50 -2.32 -10.83
C VAL A 129 -8.27 -2.59 -12.31
N ALA A 130 -8.96 -3.59 -12.84
CA ALA A 130 -8.81 -4.05 -14.22
C ALA A 130 -10.10 -4.74 -14.72
N PRO A 131 -10.34 -4.82 -16.05
CA PRO A 131 -11.40 -5.64 -16.58
C PRO A 131 -11.26 -7.10 -16.15
N GLN A 132 -12.39 -7.76 -15.91
CA GLN A 132 -12.38 -9.19 -15.60
C GLN A 132 -11.66 -9.99 -16.69
N GLY A 133 -10.81 -10.94 -16.28
CA GLY A 133 -10.02 -11.75 -17.21
C GLY A 133 -8.75 -11.06 -17.74
N THR A 134 -8.40 -9.89 -17.21
CA THR A 134 -7.09 -9.26 -17.51
C THR A 134 -5.97 -10.20 -17.06
N VAL A 135 -5.09 -10.57 -17.99
CA VAL A 135 -3.88 -11.34 -17.70
C VAL A 135 -2.71 -10.38 -17.54
N ILE A 136 -2.06 -10.44 -16.39
CA ILE A 136 -0.82 -9.71 -16.14
C ILE A 136 0.32 -10.65 -16.49
N GLU A 137 1.02 -10.37 -17.60
CA GLU A 137 2.20 -11.16 -17.98
C GLU A 137 3.34 -10.89 -16.99
N LYS A 138 4.10 -11.93 -16.70
CA LYS A 138 5.27 -11.83 -15.82
C LYS A 138 6.30 -10.83 -16.41
N GLY A 139 6.74 -9.88 -15.58
CA GLY A 139 7.70 -8.88 -16.01
C GLY A 139 7.08 -7.69 -16.75
N THR A 140 5.76 -7.51 -16.69
CA THR A 140 5.09 -6.31 -17.20
C THR A 140 5.70 -5.06 -16.58
N ARG A 141 6.40 -4.25 -17.39
CA ARG A 141 7.05 -3.01 -16.93
C ARG A 141 6.05 -1.86 -16.90
N ALA A 142 6.18 -1.00 -15.88
CA ALA A 142 5.46 0.28 -15.85
C ALA A 142 5.86 1.13 -17.07
N ASP A 143 4.88 1.85 -17.68
CA ASP A 143 5.16 2.74 -18.81
C ASP A 143 5.84 4.03 -18.30
N THR A 144 7.16 4.11 -18.50
CA THR A 144 7.98 5.26 -18.05
C THR A 144 7.79 6.51 -18.92
N ARG A 145 6.98 6.46 -19.99
CA ARG A 145 6.70 7.62 -20.83
C ARG A 145 5.73 8.61 -20.20
N HIS A 146 4.98 8.19 -19.18
CA HIS A 146 4.14 9.07 -18.39
C HIS A 146 4.95 9.72 -17.25
N PRO A 147 4.75 11.03 -16.90
CA PRO A 147 5.52 11.70 -15.85
C PRO A 147 5.52 10.93 -14.53
N LEU A 148 4.39 10.34 -14.15
CA LEU A 148 4.25 9.53 -12.93
C LEU A 148 5.04 8.21 -13.01
N GLY A 149 5.03 7.53 -14.16
CA GLY A 149 5.84 6.35 -14.42
C GLY A 149 7.35 6.64 -14.41
N ALA A 150 7.74 7.85 -14.85
CA ALA A 150 9.12 8.32 -14.78
C ALA A 150 9.57 8.55 -13.33
N ILE A 151 8.71 9.12 -12.47
CA ILE A 151 8.99 9.31 -11.02
C ILE A 151 9.14 7.94 -10.34
N GLN A 152 8.26 7.00 -10.61
CA GLN A 152 8.33 5.64 -10.05
C GLN A 152 9.56 4.89 -10.55
N GLY A 153 9.91 5.02 -11.83
CA GLY A 153 11.14 4.45 -12.40
C GLY A 153 12.40 5.06 -11.79
N GLY A 154 12.38 6.36 -11.51
CA GLY A 154 13.45 7.06 -10.79
C GLY A 154 13.59 6.56 -9.35
N MET A 155 12.51 6.41 -8.62
CA MET A 155 12.51 5.86 -7.26
C MET A 155 13.05 4.41 -7.24
N LYS A 156 12.62 3.56 -8.17
CA LYS A 156 13.14 2.20 -8.33
C LYS A 156 14.65 2.19 -8.48
N SER A 157 15.17 3.03 -9.38
CA SER A 157 16.60 3.11 -9.68
C SER A 157 17.44 3.69 -8.52
N ILE A 158 16.92 4.72 -7.83
CA ILE A 158 17.62 5.39 -6.74
C ILE A 158 17.61 4.56 -5.46
N LEU A 159 16.50 3.85 -5.19
CA LEU A 159 16.31 3.08 -3.96
C LEU A 159 16.64 1.59 -4.12
N GLU A 160 17.00 1.14 -5.33
CA GLU A 160 17.25 -0.28 -5.65
C GLU A 160 16.07 -1.21 -5.30
N LEU A 161 14.83 -0.69 -5.41
CA LEU A 161 13.60 -1.42 -5.14
C LEU A 161 12.99 -1.96 -6.43
N GLU A 162 12.13 -2.97 -6.30
CA GLU A 162 11.42 -3.62 -7.39
C GLU A 162 9.92 -3.34 -7.34
N HIS A 163 9.25 -3.37 -8.49
CA HIS A 163 7.81 -3.19 -8.57
C HIS A 163 7.05 -4.50 -8.38
N GLN A 164 5.95 -4.45 -7.62
CA GLN A 164 5.05 -5.56 -7.37
C GLN A 164 4.60 -6.25 -8.67
N LEU A 165 4.11 -5.49 -9.67
CA LEU A 165 3.61 -6.03 -10.93
C LEU A 165 4.67 -6.75 -11.78
N GLU A 166 5.95 -6.36 -11.62
CA GLU A 166 7.05 -7.02 -12.33
C GLU A 166 7.49 -8.32 -11.66
N LYS A 167 7.33 -8.42 -10.33
CA LYS A 167 7.93 -9.47 -9.51
C LYS A 167 6.95 -10.53 -9.02
N VAL A 168 5.68 -10.18 -8.84
CA VAL A 168 4.63 -11.15 -8.49
C VAL A 168 4.18 -11.89 -9.75
N ASP A 169 4.05 -13.20 -9.64
CA ASP A 169 3.59 -14.06 -10.74
C ASP A 169 2.07 -14.23 -10.68
N TYR A 170 1.35 -13.33 -11.35
CA TYR A 170 -0.10 -13.32 -11.43
C TYR A 170 -0.70 -14.36 -12.38
N THR A 171 0.16 -15.13 -13.11
CA THR A 171 -0.32 -16.15 -14.08
C THR A 171 -0.68 -17.49 -13.44
N ARG A 172 -0.49 -17.61 -12.13
CA ARG A 172 -0.75 -18.86 -11.39
C ARG A 172 -2.23 -19.18 -11.34
N PRO A 173 -2.62 -20.47 -11.44
CA PRO A 173 -4.03 -20.87 -11.53
C PRO A 173 -4.85 -20.62 -10.26
N ASN A 174 -4.21 -20.45 -9.10
CA ASN A 174 -4.86 -20.14 -7.84
C ASN A 174 -5.07 -18.64 -7.61
N PHE A 175 -4.62 -17.76 -8.53
CA PHE A 175 -4.88 -16.34 -8.44
C PHE A 175 -6.29 -16.00 -8.90
N VAL A 176 -7.04 -15.31 -8.06
CA VAL A 176 -8.43 -14.91 -8.30
C VAL A 176 -8.52 -13.39 -8.25
N HIS A 177 -8.91 -12.78 -9.37
CA HIS A 177 -9.14 -11.35 -9.43
C HIS A 177 -10.30 -10.97 -8.50
N ALA A 178 -10.04 -10.10 -7.53
CA ALA A 178 -10.99 -9.78 -6.47
C ALA A 178 -11.13 -8.25 -6.26
N ASP A 179 -11.15 -7.50 -7.36
CA ASP A 179 -11.24 -6.05 -7.33
C ASP A 179 -12.27 -5.56 -8.36
N MET A 180 -12.51 -4.26 -8.37
CA MET A 180 -13.43 -3.60 -9.30
C MET A 180 -12.87 -3.57 -10.73
N SER A 181 -13.76 -3.61 -11.71
CA SER A 181 -13.43 -3.13 -13.05
C SER A 181 -13.28 -1.59 -13.02
N PRO A 182 -12.62 -0.99 -14.02
CA PRO A 182 -12.54 0.46 -14.12
C PRO A 182 -13.91 1.11 -14.20
N GLU A 183 -14.82 0.50 -14.95
CA GLU A 183 -16.17 1.00 -15.10
C GLU A 183 -16.92 0.97 -13.76
N GLU A 184 -16.81 -0.12 -12.99
CA GLU A 184 -17.35 -0.22 -11.63
C GLU A 184 -16.73 0.85 -10.72
N PHE A 185 -15.40 1.03 -10.79
CA PHE A 185 -14.68 1.99 -9.96
C PHE A 185 -15.13 3.43 -10.22
N PHE A 186 -15.14 3.87 -11.49
CA PHE A 186 -15.54 5.23 -11.84
C PHE A 186 -17.02 5.48 -11.56
N LYS A 187 -17.89 4.50 -11.87
CA LYS A 187 -19.32 4.61 -11.54
C LYS A 187 -19.52 4.77 -10.04
N THR A 188 -18.83 3.99 -9.22
CA THR A 188 -18.93 4.08 -7.76
C THR A 188 -18.44 5.44 -7.25
N MET A 189 -17.34 5.99 -7.80
CA MET A 189 -16.89 7.34 -7.48
C MET A 189 -17.94 8.41 -7.84
N GLU A 190 -18.58 8.28 -9.00
CA GLU A 190 -19.63 9.19 -9.45
C GLU A 190 -20.86 9.11 -8.54
N ASP A 191 -21.36 7.89 -8.27
CA ASP A 191 -22.53 7.63 -7.41
C ASP A 191 -22.31 8.16 -5.97
N ARG A 192 -21.06 8.19 -5.49
CA ARG A 192 -20.66 8.73 -4.18
C ARG A 192 -20.23 10.19 -4.20
N ASN A 193 -20.28 10.83 -5.37
CA ASN A 193 -19.80 12.21 -5.56
C ASN A 193 -18.33 12.40 -5.10
N GLU A 194 -17.52 11.36 -5.28
CA GLU A 194 -16.07 11.34 -4.97
C GLU A 194 -15.27 11.71 -6.22
N GLY A 195 -15.37 12.94 -6.70
CA GLY A 195 -14.61 13.40 -7.86
C GLY A 195 -13.09 13.40 -7.60
N VAL A 196 -12.30 13.22 -8.66
CA VAL A 196 -10.81 13.24 -8.57
C VAL A 196 -10.31 14.54 -7.93
N VAL A 197 -10.98 15.66 -8.21
CA VAL A 197 -10.64 16.99 -7.63
C VAL A 197 -10.92 17.01 -6.12
N GLN A 198 -12.08 16.48 -5.67
CA GLN A 198 -12.43 16.42 -4.25
C GLN A 198 -11.46 15.51 -3.49
N MET A 199 -11.10 14.36 -4.10
CA MET A 199 -10.12 13.45 -3.54
C MET A 199 -8.74 14.12 -3.42
N PHE A 200 -8.28 14.82 -4.45
CA PHE A 200 -7.04 15.57 -4.43
C PHE A 200 -7.05 16.67 -3.36
N MET A 201 -8.14 17.44 -3.25
CA MET A 201 -8.29 18.49 -2.24
C MET A 201 -8.32 17.93 -0.81
N ARG A 202 -8.97 16.77 -0.58
CA ARG A 202 -8.98 16.08 0.71
C ARG A 202 -7.56 15.62 1.07
N MET A 203 -6.86 15.01 0.12
CA MET A 203 -5.49 14.53 0.28
C MET A 203 -4.52 15.68 0.58
N MET A 204 -4.65 16.80 -0.12
CA MET A 204 -3.85 18.00 0.11
C MET A 204 -4.14 18.62 1.49
N GLY A 205 -5.41 18.69 1.89
CA GLY A 205 -5.79 19.18 3.23
C GLY A 205 -5.21 18.32 4.36
N GLN A 206 -5.24 16.99 4.24
CA GLN A 206 -4.66 16.08 5.21
C GLN A 206 -3.12 16.17 5.22
N SER A 207 -2.49 16.34 4.05
CA SER A 207 -1.03 16.54 3.95
C SER A 207 -0.60 17.82 4.66
N ILE A 208 -1.35 18.93 4.51
CA ILE A 208 -1.08 20.20 5.21
C ILE A 208 -1.26 20.04 6.72
N ALA A 209 -2.31 19.34 7.17
CA ALA A 209 -2.53 19.09 8.60
C ALA A 209 -1.40 18.25 9.21
N ALA A 210 -1.01 17.16 8.55
CA ALA A 210 0.10 16.31 8.98
C ALA A 210 1.44 17.07 9.01
N GLN A 211 1.69 17.94 8.03
CA GLN A 211 2.89 18.78 7.97
C GLN A 211 2.94 19.79 9.13
N SER A 212 1.80 20.39 9.51
CA SER A 212 1.75 21.33 10.65
C SER A 212 2.06 20.60 11.98
N GLU A 213 1.62 19.36 12.16
CA GLU A 213 1.94 18.55 13.32
C GLU A 213 3.42 18.16 13.37
N GLN A 214 4.03 17.81 12.23
CA GLN A 214 5.45 17.46 12.13
C GLN A 214 6.37 18.67 12.39
N GLN A 215 6.01 19.85 11.88
CA GLN A 215 6.73 21.10 12.17
C GLN A 215 6.69 21.45 13.66
N ALA A 216 5.57 21.19 14.33
CA ALA A 216 5.45 21.39 15.79
C ALA A 216 6.35 20.43 16.59
N GLN A 217 6.75 19.28 16.01
CA GLN A 217 7.65 18.29 16.61
C GLN A 217 9.13 18.49 16.25
N GLY A 218 9.46 19.49 15.43
CA GLY A 218 10.85 19.83 15.06
C GLY A 218 11.51 18.87 14.05
N GLU A 219 10.76 17.96 13.45
CA GLU A 219 11.25 17.03 12.42
C GLU A 219 11.03 17.63 11.02
N SER A 220 12.09 18.09 10.37
CA SER A 220 11.99 18.51 8.96
C SER A 220 12.46 17.38 8.04
N ALA A 221 11.50 16.62 7.47
CA ALA A 221 11.77 15.58 6.49
C ALA A 221 12.59 16.10 5.28
N ASP A 222 12.42 17.37 4.93
CA ASP A 222 13.12 18.02 3.82
C ASP A 222 14.64 18.12 4.07
N ALA A 223 15.03 18.44 5.30
CA ALA A 223 16.45 18.49 5.67
C ALA A 223 17.08 17.09 5.62
N GLU A 224 16.36 16.05 6.10
CA GLU A 224 16.81 14.66 6.01
C GLU A 224 16.96 14.20 4.56
N ILE A 225 16.04 14.55 3.65
CA ILE A 225 16.10 14.24 2.22
C ILE A 225 17.32 14.92 1.58
N LEU A 226 17.53 16.22 1.84
CA LEU A 226 18.67 16.95 1.29
C LEU A 226 20.01 16.34 1.76
N VAL A 227 20.14 16.05 3.05
CA VAL A 227 21.34 15.39 3.60
C VAL A 227 21.53 14.00 2.98
N ALA A 228 20.45 13.24 2.78
CA ALA A 228 20.51 11.92 2.18
C ALA A 228 20.97 11.96 0.72
N LEU A 229 20.52 12.95 -0.07
CA LEU A 229 20.88 13.09 -1.49
C LEU A 229 22.38 13.29 -1.72
N PHE A 230 23.06 14.00 -0.80
CA PHE A 230 24.50 14.28 -0.90
C PHE A 230 25.38 13.27 -0.15
N ALA A 231 24.80 12.28 0.51
CA ALA A 231 25.54 11.26 1.24
C ALA A 231 26.18 10.22 0.31
N LYS A 232 27.28 9.60 0.73
CA LYS A 232 27.92 8.49 -0.01
C LYS A 232 27.00 7.25 -0.08
N ASP A 233 26.21 7.02 0.96
CA ASP A 233 25.20 5.95 1.11
C ASP A 233 23.78 6.46 0.82
N ARG A 234 23.65 7.34 -0.18
CA ARG A 234 22.39 8.04 -0.51
C ARG A 234 21.17 7.12 -0.66
N ALA A 235 21.35 5.97 -1.34
CA ALA A 235 20.25 5.02 -1.56
C ALA A 235 19.67 4.52 -0.24
N ARG A 236 20.53 4.08 0.67
CA ARG A 236 20.16 3.64 2.01
C ARG A 236 19.49 4.75 2.82
N ARG A 237 20.05 5.96 2.85
CA ARG A 237 19.49 7.09 3.61
C ARG A 237 18.13 7.53 3.08
N LEU A 238 17.99 7.64 1.77
CA LEU A 238 16.70 7.93 1.14
C LEU A 238 15.66 6.84 1.43
N LYS A 239 16.08 5.57 1.38
CA LYS A 239 15.24 4.42 1.73
C LYS A 239 14.75 4.50 3.18
N ILE A 240 15.63 4.91 4.12
CA ILE A 240 15.26 5.12 5.54
C ILE A 240 14.25 6.27 5.69
N VAL A 241 14.51 7.42 5.07
CA VAL A 241 13.60 8.58 5.14
C VAL A 241 12.23 8.21 4.59
N MET A 242 12.19 7.54 3.44
CA MET A 242 10.94 7.10 2.84
C MET A 242 10.22 6.03 3.69
N ALA A 243 10.95 5.11 4.33
CA ALA A 243 10.36 4.11 5.21
C ALA A 243 9.71 4.75 6.44
N LYS A 244 10.32 5.79 7.03
CA LYS A 244 9.71 6.59 8.09
C LYS A 244 8.39 7.23 7.63
N GLN A 245 8.38 7.83 6.44
CA GLN A 245 7.18 8.46 5.88
C GLN A 245 6.08 7.43 5.58
N PHE A 246 6.41 6.28 5.00
CA PHE A 246 5.44 5.20 4.78
C PHE A 246 4.79 4.72 6.07
N HIS A 247 5.58 4.57 7.12
CA HIS A 247 5.06 4.17 8.43
C HIS A 247 4.09 5.21 9.03
N GLN A 248 4.40 6.50 8.90
CA GLN A 248 3.54 7.59 9.34
C GLN A 248 2.25 7.68 8.51
N MET A 249 2.34 7.42 7.20
CA MET A 249 1.20 7.44 6.28
C MET A 249 0.20 6.31 6.51
N GLU A 250 0.59 5.17 7.10
CA GLU A 250 -0.35 4.07 7.38
C GLU A 250 -1.54 4.54 8.22
N GLY A 251 -1.27 5.33 9.27
CA GLY A 251 -2.32 5.93 10.10
C GLY A 251 -3.25 6.88 9.32
N LEU A 252 -2.69 7.61 8.35
CA LEU A 252 -3.48 8.49 7.48
C LEU A 252 -4.33 7.67 6.49
N LEU A 253 -3.78 6.64 5.86
CA LEU A 253 -4.50 5.81 4.89
C LEU A 253 -5.67 5.06 5.53
N SER A 254 -5.53 4.59 6.76
CA SER A 254 -6.65 3.99 7.50
C SER A 254 -7.77 4.99 7.79
N SER A 255 -7.46 6.30 7.92
CA SER A 255 -8.45 7.37 8.11
C SER A 255 -9.13 7.84 6.82
N PHE A 256 -8.62 7.47 5.63
CA PHE A 256 -9.26 7.79 4.33
C PHE A 256 -10.66 7.19 4.17
N GLY A 257 -11.00 6.16 4.96
CA GLY A 257 -12.34 5.59 4.99
C GLY A 257 -13.41 6.55 5.49
N GLY A 258 -13.08 7.47 6.43
CA GLY A 258 -14.06 8.31 7.12
C GLY A 258 -15.24 7.51 7.68
N GLU A 259 -16.23 8.15 8.29
CA GLU A 259 -17.46 7.48 8.75
C GLU A 259 -18.28 6.89 7.60
N ASP A 260 -18.27 7.55 6.43
CA ASP A 260 -19.00 7.12 5.23
C ASP A 260 -18.22 6.15 4.32
N GLY A 261 -16.96 5.84 4.66
CA GLY A 261 -16.07 5.06 3.81
C GLY A 261 -15.63 5.79 2.53
N SER A 262 -14.88 5.10 1.65
CA SER A 262 -14.45 5.64 0.35
C SER A 262 -14.49 4.57 -0.74
N THR A 263 -14.58 5.01 -2.01
CA THR A 263 -14.46 4.10 -3.16
C THR A 263 -13.10 3.42 -3.17
N ILE A 264 -12.02 4.17 -2.87
CA ILE A 264 -10.65 3.66 -2.94
C ILE A 264 -10.41 2.51 -1.95
N ILE A 265 -10.94 2.59 -0.75
CA ILE A 265 -10.73 1.56 0.29
C ILE A 265 -12.00 0.73 0.48
N THR A 266 -13.07 1.37 0.96
CA THR A 266 -14.23 0.67 1.49
C THR A 266 -15.00 -0.11 0.43
N GLU A 267 -15.29 0.49 -0.73
CA GLU A 267 -16.09 -0.18 -1.76
C GLU A 267 -15.28 -1.27 -2.48
N ARG A 268 -13.97 -1.05 -2.69
CA ARG A 268 -13.10 -2.10 -3.21
C ARG A 268 -12.95 -3.26 -2.23
N ASN A 269 -12.85 -2.99 -0.93
CA ASN A 269 -12.83 -4.02 0.10
C ASN A 269 -14.13 -4.84 0.12
N LYS A 270 -15.29 -4.20 -0.02
CA LYS A 270 -16.58 -4.91 -0.15
C LYS A 270 -16.58 -5.84 -1.37
N LYS A 271 -16.03 -5.40 -2.50
CA LYS A 271 -15.88 -6.23 -3.70
C LYS A 271 -14.99 -7.44 -3.44
N ALA A 272 -13.80 -7.22 -2.86
CA ALA A 272 -12.88 -8.29 -2.51
C ALA A 272 -13.51 -9.34 -1.57
N LEU A 273 -14.19 -8.88 -0.54
CA LEU A 273 -14.84 -9.75 0.44
C LEU A 273 -16.10 -10.45 -0.12
N ALA A 274 -16.75 -9.89 -1.13
CA ALA A 274 -17.78 -10.61 -1.87
C ALA A 274 -17.20 -11.79 -2.65
N VAL A 275 -16.01 -11.62 -3.28
CA VAL A 275 -15.28 -12.72 -3.93
C VAL A 275 -14.79 -13.74 -2.89
N LEU A 276 -14.30 -13.29 -1.73
CA LEU A 276 -13.96 -14.19 -0.61
C LEU A 276 -15.16 -15.08 -0.22
N ARG A 277 -16.33 -14.48 -0.03
CA ARG A 277 -17.57 -15.21 0.30
C ARG A 277 -17.90 -16.25 -0.76
N GLN A 278 -17.78 -15.88 -2.03
CA GLN A 278 -18.01 -16.81 -3.14
C GLN A 278 -17.05 -18.00 -3.11
N GLN A 279 -15.75 -17.76 -2.86
CA GLN A 279 -14.75 -18.84 -2.74
C GLN A 279 -15.05 -19.77 -1.55
N LEU A 280 -15.40 -19.21 -0.40
CA LEU A 280 -15.80 -19.97 0.78
C LEU A 280 -17.07 -20.80 0.52
N ASP A 281 -18.04 -20.25 -0.21
CA ASP A 281 -19.28 -20.94 -0.59
C ASP A 281 -19.04 -22.10 -1.57
N GLN A 282 -18.03 -21.97 -2.43
CA GLN A 282 -17.57 -23.04 -3.33
C GLN A 282 -16.76 -24.13 -2.61
N GLY A 283 -16.43 -23.92 -1.34
CA GLY A 283 -15.74 -24.91 -0.50
C GLY A 283 -14.23 -24.72 -0.41
N THR A 284 -13.68 -23.64 -0.95
CA THR A 284 -12.27 -23.24 -0.76
C THR A 284 -12.00 -22.95 0.72
N ARG A 285 -10.88 -23.40 1.29
CA ARG A 285 -10.67 -23.35 2.74
C ARG A 285 -9.43 -22.60 3.19
N ASN A 286 -8.39 -22.56 2.38
CA ASN A 286 -7.14 -21.87 2.68
C ASN A 286 -6.94 -20.75 1.66
N ILE A 287 -7.34 -19.52 2.04
CA ILE A 287 -7.45 -18.39 1.12
C ILE A 287 -6.48 -17.29 1.56
N GLY A 288 -5.69 -16.78 0.63
CA GLY A 288 -4.94 -15.54 0.80
C GLY A 288 -5.72 -14.36 0.21
N VAL A 289 -5.68 -13.21 0.88
CA VAL A 289 -6.18 -11.92 0.37
C VAL A 289 -5.00 -10.98 0.31
N PHE A 290 -4.47 -10.74 -0.88
CA PHE A 290 -3.28 -9.96 -1.16
C PHE A 290 -3.66 -8.57 -1.64
N TYR A 291 -3.55 -7.60 -0.74
CA TYR A 291 -3.99 -6.22 -0.94
C TYR A 291 -2.98 -5.23 -0.36
N GLY A 292 -2.96 -4.02 -0.89
CA GLY A 292 -2.18 -2.93 -0.30
C GLY A 292 -2.47 -2.77 1.19
N ALA A 293 -1.44 -2.54 2.01
CA ALA A 293 -1.56 -2.52 3.47
C ALA A 293 -2.65 -1.56 3.99
N GLY A 294 -2.89 -0.44 3.29
CA GLY A 294 -3.93 0.52 3.64
C GLY A 294 -5.38 -0.01 3.58
N HIS A 295 -5.61 -1.15 2.91
CA HIS A 295 -6.92 -1.79 2.82
C HIS A 295 -7.25 -2.66 4.04
N LEU A 296 -6.22 -3.12 4.76
CA LEU A 296 -6.34 -4.28 5.63
C LEU A 296 -7.03 -3.97 6.97
N ALA A 297 -7.00 -2.73 7.44
CA ALA A 297 -7.71 -2.33 8.65
C ALA A 297 -9.24 -2.54 8.50
N ASP A 298 -9.84 -2.01 7.43
CA ASP A 298 -11.26 -2.21 7.13
C ASP A 298 -11.58 -3.69 6.81
N MET A 299 -10.68 -4.40 6.12
CA MET A 299 -10.84 -5.83 5.89
C MET A 299 -10.81 -6.65 7.19
N HIS A 300 -9.93 -6.31 8.14
CA HIS A 300 -9.89 -6.93 9.46
C HIS A 300 -11.22 -6.83 10.17
N GLU A 301 -11.76 -5.61 10.30
CA GLU A 301 -13.04 -5.38 10.95
C GLU A 301 -14.15 -6.23 10.34
N ARG A 302 -14.20 -6.30 9.00
CA ARG A 302 -15.20 -7.09 8.26
C ARG A 302 -15.01 -8.59 8.44
N LEU A 303 -13.78 -9.10 8.43
CA LEU A 303 -13.52 -10.53 8.69
C LEU A 303 -14.00 -10.94 10.08
N VAL A 304 -13.75 -10.12 11.09
CA VAL A 304 -14.22 -10.38 12.47
C VAL A 304 -15.74 -10.22 12.56
N LYS A 305 -16.28 -9.11 12.04
CA LYS A 305 -17.69 -8.76 12.20
C LYS A 305 -18.64 -9.58 11.34
N ASP A 306 -18.32 -9.70 10.02
CA ASP A 306 -19.25 -10.23 9.02
C ASP A 306 -19.00 -11.73 8.72
N PHE A 307 -17.72 -12.16 8.77
CA PHE A 307 -17.32 -13.55 8.53
C PHE A 307 -17.17 -14.36 9.82
N LYS A 308 -17.14 -13.70 10.99
CA LYS A 308 -16.97 -14.33 12.31
C LYS A 308 -15.64 -15.10 12.43
N LEU A 309 -14.64 -14.68 11.67
CA LEU A 309 -13.28 -15.21 11.75
C LEU A 309 -12.50 -14.47 12.83
N GLN A 310 -11.57 -15.17 13.50
CA GLN A 310 -10.75 -14.61 14.57
C GLN A 310 -9.29 -14.54 14.11
N PRO A 311 -8.59 -13.43 14.37
CA PRO A 311 -7.16 -13.35 14.12
C PRO A 311 -6.42 -14.28 15.08
N GLU A 312 -5.53 -15.13 14.55
CA GLU A 312 -4.80 -16.15 15.30
C GLU A 312 -3.29 -15.87 15.34
N GLN A 313 -2.73 -15.47 14.22
CA GLN A 313 -1.29 -15.33 14.08
C GLN A 313 -0.91 -14.15 13.20
N ILE A 314 0.15 -13.43 13.57
CA ILE A 314 0.80 -12.43 12.72
C ILE A 314 2.21 -12.88 12.33
N THR A 315 2.54 -12.70 11.04
CA THR A 315 3.90 -12.87 10.51
C THR A 315 4.33 -11.57 9.86
N TRP A 316 5.51 -11.08 10.18
CA TRP A 316 6.07 -9.88 9.59
C TRP A 316 7.03 -10.21 8.46
N LEU A 317 6.82 -9.62 7.28
CA LEU A 317 7.66 -9.76 6.10
C LEU A 317 8.49 -8.49 5.91
N THR A 318 9.79 -8.63 5.71
CA THR A 318 10.66 -7.49 5.42
C THR A 318 10.47 -7.04 3.99
N ALA A 319 9.74 -5.93 3.81
CA ALA A 319 9.51 -5.33 2.51
C ALA A 319 10.74 -4.54 2.05
N TRP A 320 11.39 -3.80 2.97
CA TRP A 320 12.63 -3.08 2.72
C TRP A 320 13.65 -3.40 3.80
N ASP A 321 14.80 -3.92 3.39
CA ASP A 321 15.98 -4.05 4.26
C ASP A 321 16.72 -2.70 4.28
N LEU A 322 16.74 -2.04 5.43
CA LEU A 322 17.34 -0.72 5.61
C LEU A 322 18.80 -0.79 6.08
N LYS A 323 19.32 -2.01 6.30
CA LYS A 323 20.74 -2.25 6.66
C LYS A 323 21.62 -2.28 5.42
N LYS A 324 21.03 -2.67 4.27
CA LYS A 324 21.70 -2.72 2.97
C LYS A 324 21.58 -1.39 2.23
N PRO A 325 22.56 -1.08 1.37
CA PRO A 325 22.47 0.08 0.50
C PRO A 325 21.26 0.01 -0.40
#